data_cae5a7e6feba5af2628954408d6398cb
#
_entry.id   cae5a7e6feba5af2628954408d6398cb
#
_cell.length_a   1.000
_cell.length_b   1.000
_cell.length_c   1.000
_cell.angle_alpha   90.00
_cell.angle_beta   90.00
_cell.angle_gamma   90.00
#
_symmetry.space_group_name_H-M   'P 1'
#
loop_
_entity.id
_entity.type
_entity.pdbx_description
1 polymer ?
#
loop_
_entity_poly.entity_id
_entity_poly.type
_entity_poly.pdbx_seq_one_letter_code
_entity_poly.pdbx_strand_id
1 'polypeptide(L)'
;MILIVDDDNGVRMSISLALKRAGYEPLAVRDEASALEAVRDERVRLAILDMNLTLTTTGRDGVDMLRKFRILRPEMPVIMITAWGTIPLAVETLKYGAVDFMTKPWSNADLIAKVKKALRQSDADRRQAEHTETLDEMECDCLLYTSPSPRDRTRSR
;
A
#
# COMPACT_ATOMS: atom_id res chain seq x y z
N MET A 1 0.04 1.97 -12.60
CA MET A 1 1.36 2.62 -12.40
C MET A 1 1.89 2.25 -11.02
N ILE A 2 3.18 1.96 -10.92
CA ILE A 2 3.83 1.58 -9.67
C ILE A 2 4.89 2.62 -9.32
N LEU A 3 4.75 3.24 -8.15
CA LEU A 3 5.68 4.25 -7.67
C LEU A 3 6.90 3.58 -7.02
N ILE A 4 8.09 4.06 -7.36
CA ILE A 4 9.36 3.61 -6.78
C ILE A 4 10.01 4.80 -6.11
N VAL A 5 10.28 4.70 -4.82
CA VAL A 5 10.92 5.76 -4.05
C VAL A 5 12.23 5.26 -3.47
N ASP A 6 13.33 5.68 -4.05
CA ASP A 6 14.68 5.32 -3.62
C ASP A 6 15.63 6.42 -4.10
N ASP A 7 16.60 6.81 -3.28
CA ASP A 7 17.60 7.81 -3.65
C ASP A 7 18.71 7.24 -4.54
N ASP A 8 18.87 5.93 -4.58
CA ASP A 8 19.87 5.25 -5.41
C ASP A 8 19.36 5.08 -6.84
N ASN A 9 20.04 5.72 -7.80
CA ASN A 9 19.65 5.63 -9.20
C ASN A 9 19.74 4.21 -9.76
N GLY A 10 20.74 3.43 -9.35
CA GLY A 10 20.89 2.04 -9.79
C GLY A 10 19.73 1.17 -9.34
N VAL A 11 19.28 1.35 -8.11
CA VAL A 11 18.12 0.64 -7.55
C VAL A 11 16.85 1.02 -8.32
N ARG A 12 16.62 2.32 -8.52
CA ARG A 12 15.46 2.79 -9.28
C ARG A 12 15.41 2.20 -10.68
N MET A 13 16.55 2.22 -11.37
CA MET A 13 16.65 1.66 -12.73
C MET A 13 16.40 0.16 -12.76
N SER A 14 16.97 -0.56 -11.82
CA SER A 14 16.82 -2.02 -11.72
C SER A 14 15.36 -2.42 -11.50
N ILE A 15 14.70 -1.78 -10.56
CA ILE A 15 13.28 -2.04 -10.26
C ILE A 15 12.41 -1.63 -11.45
N SER A 16 12.67 -0.46 -12.03
CA SER A 16 11.90 0.02 -13.19
C SER A 16 11.96 -0.96 -14.35
N LEU A 17 13.15 -1.48 -14.64
CA LEU A 17 13.34 -2.42 -15.73
C LEU A 17 12.60 -3.74 -15.47
N ALA A 18 12.68 -4.25 -14.25
CA ALA A 18 11.97 -5.46 -13.86
C ALA A 18 10.45 -5.30 -13.99
N LEU A 19 9.92 -4.15 -13.56
CA LEU A 19 8.50 -3.86 -13.66
C LEU A 19 8.03 -3.73 -15.10
N LYS A 20 8.81 -3.04 -15.95
CA LYS A 20 8.49 -2.92 -17.38
C LYS A 20 8.44 -4.28 -18.06
N ARG A 21 9.38 -5.15 -17.76
CA ARG A 21 9.40 -6.52 -18.30
C ARG A 21 8.20 -7.33 -17.88
N ALA A 22 7.66 -7.06 -16.72
CA ALA A 22 6.46 -7.73 -16.21
C ALA A 22 5.15 -7.10 -16.70
N GLY A 23 5.22 -6.01 -17.49
CA GLY A 23 4.04 -5.34 -18.02
C GLY A 23 3.49 -4.21 -17.17
N TYR A 24 4.22 -3.78 -16.17
CA TYR A 24 3.82 -2.66 -15.30
C TYR A 24 4.49 -1.36 -15.74
N GLU A 25 3.87 -0.24 -15.42
CA GLU A 25 4.40 1.09 -15.68
C GLU A 25 5.06 1.64 -14.42
N PRO A 26 6.39 1.80 -14.38
CA PRO A 26 7.08 2.36 -13.23
C PRO A 26 7.08 3.88 -13.25
N LEU A 27 6.97 4.48 -12.07
CA LEU A 27 7.19 5.91 -11.85
C LEU A 27 8.25 6.03 -10.74
N ALA A 28 9.49 6.36 -11.12
CA ALA A 28 10.61 6.39 -10.19
C ALA A 28 10.89 7.81 -9.73
N VAL A 29 10.95 8.00 -8.42
CA VAL A 29 11.28 9.27 -7.79
C VAL A 29 12.37 9.05 -6.73
N ARG A 30 13.11 10.09 -6.41
CA ARG A 30 14.28 9.97 -5.53
C ARG A 30 14.12 10.66 -4.18
N ASP A 31 13.09 11.46 -3.98
CA ASP A 31 12.92 12.25 -2.77
C ASP A 31 11.49 12.25 -2.27
N GLU A 32 11.30 12.73 -1.06
CA GLU A 32 10.01 12.75 -0.40
C GLU A 32 9.01 13.67 -1.11
N ALA A 33 9.44 14.84 -1.52
CA ALA A 33 8.54 15.81 -2.15
C ALA A 33 7.93 15.25 -3.43
N SER A 34 8.76 14.68 -4.30
CA SER A 34 8.31 14.05 -5.54
C SER A 34 7.41 12.85 -5.27
N ALA A 35 7.72 12.07 -4.23
CA ALA A 35 6.93 10.90 -3.85
C ALA A 35 5.54 11.30 -3.35
N LEU A 36 5.46 12.31 -2.51
CA LEU A 36 4.18 12.79 -1.98
C LEU A 36 3.29 13.38 -3.06
N GLU A 37 3.89 14.04 -4.04
CA GLU A 37 3.16 14.53 -5.20
C GLU A 37 2.65 13.37 -6.07
N ALA A 38 3.52 12.41 -6.35
CA ALA A 38 3.19 11.26 -7.20
C ALA A 38 2.09 10.38 -6.58
N VAL A 39 2.08 10.21 -5.27
CA VAL A 39 1.12 9.35 -4.59
C VAL A 39 -0.32 9.88 -4.69
N ARG A 40 -0.49 11.16 -4.96
CA ARG A 40 -1.81 11.76 -5.16
C ARG A 40 -2.45 11.38 -6.48
N ASP A 41 -1.67 10.89 -7.42
CA ASP A 41 -2.17 10.41 -8.71
C ASP A 41 -2.88 9.06 -8.51
N GLU A 42 -4.16 9.01 -8.84
CA GLU A 42 -4.98 7.80 -8.68
C GLU A 42 -4.51 6.63 -9.53
N ARG A 43 -3.73 6.90 -10.58
CA ARG A 43 -3.15 5.85 -11.42
C ARG A 43 -2.05 5.07 -10.70
N VAL A 44 -1.47 5.64 -9.65
CA VAL A 44 -0.49 4.94 -8.81
C VAL A 44 -1.25 3.95 -7.92
N ARG A 45 -0.99 2.67 -8.13
CA ARG A 45 -1.72 1.59 -7.47
C ARG A 45 -0.93 0.86 -6.41
N LEU A 46 0.38 1.06 -6.39
CA LEU A 46 1.29 0.43 -5.44
C LEU A 46 2.54 1.29 -5.32
N ALA A 47 3.14 1.33 -4.15
CA ALA A 47 4.42 1.99 -3.94
C ALA A 47 5.47 1.02 -3.41
N ILE A 48 6.68 1.15 -3.93
CA ILE A 48 7.87 0.46 -3.45
C ILE A 48 8.74 1.53 -2.81
N LEU A 49 9.00 1.41 -1.52
CA LEU A 49 9.61 2.45 -0.72
C LEU A 49 10.88 1.95 -0.03
N ASP A 50 11.99 2.67 -0.23
CA ASP A 50 13.23 2.38 0.47
C ASP A 50 13.14 2.82 1.94
N MET A 51 13.62 1.98 2.84
CA MET A 51 13.69 2.31 4.26
C MET A 51 14.66 3.47 4.54
N ASN A 52 15.72 3.58 3.75
CA ASN A 52 16.78 4.56 3.94
C ASN A 52 16.79 5.56 2.80
N LEU A 53 15.84 6.48 2.78
CA LEU A 53 15.71 7.50 1.73
C LEU A 53 16.77 8.59 1.80
N THR A 54 17.39 8.77 2.96
CA THR A 54 18.51 9.68 3.14
C THR A 54 19.72 8.91 3.62
N LEU A 55 20.88 9.56 3.58
CA LEU A 55 22.14 8.96 4.02
C LEU A 55 22.16 8.60 5.52
N THR A 56 21.10 8.90 6.23
CA THR A 56 20.97 8.50 7.63
C THR A 56 20.59 7.04 7.73
N THR A 57 21.37 6.28 8.45
CA THR A 57 21.23 4.82 8.55
C THR A 57 20.12 4.37 9.50
N THR A 58 19.26 5.27 9.96
CA THR A 58 18.26 4.97 10.98
C THR A 58 17.00 4.29 10.46
N GLY A 59 16.74 4.36 9.14
CA GLY A 59 15.53 3.79 8.53
C GLY A 59 14.23 4.52 8.90
N ARG A 60 14.30 5.57 9.68
CA ARG A 60 13.10 6.30 10.12
C ARG A 60 12.43 7.06 9.00
N ASP A 61 13.19 7.52 8.02
CA ASP A 61 12.66 8.27 6.88
C ASP A 61 11.66 7.44 6.09
N GLY A 62 11.96 6.15 5.88
CA GLY A 62 11.04 5.23 5.22
C GLY A 62 9.77 5.01 6.02
N VAL A 63 9.88 4.90 7.36
CA VAL A 63 8.71 4.75 8.24
C VAL A 63 7.83 5.99 8.20
N ASP A 64 8.44 7.17 8.27
CA ASP A 64 7.70 8.44 8.22
C ASP A 64 7.00 8.61 6.88
N MET A 65 7.66 8.25 5.79
CA MET A 65 7.08 8.28 4.45
C MET A 65 5.90 7.32 4.35
N LEU A 66 6.05 6.12 4.88
CA LEU A 66 4.97 5.12 4.91
C LEU A 66 3.74 5.67 5.63
N ARG A 67 3.93 6.32 6.78
CA ARG A 67 2.83 6.94 7.51
C ARG A 67 2.11 8.01 6.70
N LYS A 68 2.88 8.85 6.00
CA LYS A 68 2.31 9.87 5.12
C LYS A 68 1.52 9.25 3.97
N PHE A 69 2.04 8.20 3.36
CA PHE A 69 1.33 7.47 2.31
C PHE A 69 0.03 6.87 2.82
N ARG A 70 0.03 6.31 4.04
CA ARG A 70 -1.18 5.74 4.64
C ARG A 70 -2.24 6.79 4.94
N ILE A 71 -1.84 8.03 5.23
CA ILE A 71 -2.77 9.14 5.42
C ILE A 71 -3.36 9.59 4.08
N LEU A 72 -2.52 9.72 3.04
CA LEU A 72 -2.94 10.23 1.73
C LEU A 72 -3.70 9.17 0.92
N ARG A 73 -3.26 7.92 0.97
CA ARG A 73 -3.83 6.82 0.19
C ARG A 73 -3.88 5.55 1.05
N PRO A 74 -4.83 5.45 1.99
CA PRO A 74 -4.89 4.31 2.91
C PRO A 74 -5.13 2.97 2.22
N GLU A 75 -5.74 2.98 1.04
CA GLU A 75 -6.03 1.77 0.25
C GLU A 75 -4.84 1.30 -0.60
N MET A 76 -3.82 2.15 -0.80
CA MET A 76 -2.68 1.82 -1.67
C MET A 76 -1.68 0.91 -0.94
N PRO A 77 -1.37 -0.28 -1.48
CA PRO A 77 -0.36 -1.14 -0.86
C PRO A 77 1.04 -0.55 -1.00
N VAL A 78 1.85 -0.72 0.03
CA VAL A 78 3.24 -0.27 0.08
C VAL A 78 4.14 -1.46 0.42
N ILE A 79 5.16 -1.68 -0.41
CA ILE A 79 6.21 -2.68 -0.17
C ILE A 79 7.47 -1.94 0.24
N MET A 80 8.04 -2.33 1.37
CA MET A 80 9.28 -1.72 1.89
C MET A 80 10.49 -2.48 1.37
N ILE A 81 11.56 -1.75 1.00
CA ILE A 81 12.87 -2.34 0.68
C ILE A 81 13.85 -1.93 1.76
N THR A 82 14.62 -2.88 2.25
CA THR A 82 15.52 -2.66 3.39
C THR A 82 16.86 -3.39 3.19
N ALA A 83 17.91 -2.85 3.79
CA ALA A 83 19.17 -3.56 3.95
C ALA A 83 19.11 -4.51 5.16
N TRP A 84 20.04 -5.46 5.24
CA TRP A 84 20.05 -6.46 6.31
C TRP A 84 20.03 -5.89 7.72
N GLY A 85 20.75 -4.80 7.95
CA GLY A 85 20.84 -4.19 9.28
C GLY A 85 19.54 -3.54 9.76
N THR A 86 18.54 -3.38 8.88
CA THR A 86 17.28 -2.73 9.22
C THR A 86 16.08 -3.69 9.16
N ILE A 87 16.32 -5.00 9.09
CA ILE A 87 15.23 -6.00 9.06
C ILE A 87 14.26 -5.88 10.24
N PRO A 88 14.72 -5.73 11.50
CA PRO A 88 13.77 -5.57 12.61
C PRO A 88 12.84 -4.37 12.43
N LEU A 89 13.36 -3.27 11.90
CA LEU A 89 12.56 -2.07 11.62
C LEU A 89 11.60 -2.31 10.45
N ALA A 90 12.02 -3.05 9.42
CA ALA A 90 11.16 -3.42 8.30
C ALA A 90 9.96 -4.27 8.77
N VAL A 91 10.20 -5.24 9.67
CA VAL A 91 9.11 -6.02 10.27
C VAL A 91 8.15 -5.11 11.03
N GLU A 92 8.67 -4.10 11.73
CA GLU A 92 7.83 -3.12 12.43
C GLU A 92 6.95 -2.33 11.46
N THR A 93 7.41 -2.04 10.24
CA THR A 93 6.61 -1.30 9.26
C THR A 93 5.32 -2.03 8.86
N LEU A 94 5.28 -3.34 9.00
CA LEU A 94 4.06 -4.09 8.76
C LEU A 94 2.95 -3.68 9.73
N LYS A 95 3.30 -3.26 10.93
CA LYS A 95 2.35 -2.72 11.92
C LYS A 95 1.81 -1.34 11.53
N TYR A 96 2.56 -0.59 10.73
CA TYR A 96 2.16 0.73 10.24
C TYR A 96 1.44 0.66 8.90
N GLY A 97 1.18 -0.54 8.39
CA GLY A 97 0.37 -0.75 7.21
C GLY A 97 1.12 -1.09 5.92
N ALA A 98 2.43 -1.35 5.97
CA ALA A 98 3.12 -1.94 4.83
C ALA A 98 2.60 -3.36 4.61
N VAL A 99 2.41 -3.75 3.34
CA VAL A 99 1.87 -5.08 3.03
C VAL A 99 2.95 -6.15 3.00
N ASP A 100 4.20 -5.75 2.72
CA ASP A 100 5.33 -6.67 2.65
C ASP A 100 6.64 -5.90 2.68
N PHE A 101 7.75 -6.62 2.79
CA PHE A 101 9.08 -6.02 2.67
C PHE A 101 10.03 -6.96 1.91
N MET A 102 11.10 -6.39 1.35
CA MET A 102 12.18 -7.13 0.70
C MET A 102 13.52 -6.66 1.21
N THR A 103 14.49 -7.56 1.23
CA THR A 103 15.86 -7.24 1.59
C THR A 103 16.73 -7.03 0.35
N LYS A 104 17.67 -6.12 0.43
CA LYS A 104 18.71 -5.93 -0.62
C LYS A 104 19.84 -6.94 -0.38
N PRO A 105 20.33 -7.63 -1.41
CA PRO A 105 19.82 -7.71 -2.77
C PRO A 105 18.59 -8.61 -2.90
N TRP A 106 17.75 -8.34 -3.89
CA TRP A 106 16.56 -9.16 -4.17
C TRP A 106 16.67 -9.82 -5.53
N SER A 107 15.84 -10.84 -5.78
CA SER A 107 15.66 -11.38 -7.12
C SER A 107 14.49 -10.69 -7.82
N ASN A 108 14.56 -10.53 -9.13
CA ASN A 108 13.47 -9.95 -9.90
C ASN A 108 12.19 -10.80 -9.80
N ALA A 109 12.34 -12.13 -9.76
CA ALA A 109 11.21 -13.02 -9.59
C ALA A 109 10.48 -12.78 -8.27
N ASP A 110 11.22 -12.60 -7.18
CA ASP A 110 10.66 -12.30 -5.87
C ASP A 110 9.97 -10.94 -5.84
N LEU A 111 10.60 -9.92 -6.43
CA LEU A 111 10.00 -8.59 -6.56
C LEU A 111 8.66 -8.65 -7.28
N ILE A 112 8.62 -9.28 -8.44
CA ILE A 112 7.39 -9.36 -9.25
C ILE A 112 6.32 -10.19 -8.55
N ALA A 113 6.70 -11.27 -7.88
CA ALA A 113 5.76 -12.09 -7.11
C ALA A 113 5.09 -11.27 -6.00
N LYS A 114 5.86 -10.47 -5.26
CA LYS A 114 5.33 -9.60 -4.21
C LYS A 114 4.44 -8.50 -4.76
N VAL A 115 4.81 -7.89 -5.88
CA VAL A 115 4.01 -6.87 -6.55
C VAL A 115 2.66 -7.45 -6.99
N LYS A 116 2.66 -8.60 -7.64
CA LYS A 116 1.44 -9.26 -8.09
C LYS A 116 0.52 -9.61 -6.92
N LYS A 117 1.08 -10.15 -5.86
CA LYS A 117 0.33 -10.52 -4.65
C LYS A 117 -0.32 -9.28 -4.01
N ALA A 118 0.45 -8.20 -3.85
CA ALA A 118 -0.05 -6.97 -3.25
C ALA A 118 -1.17 -6.34 -4.07
N LEU A 119 -1.03 -6.31 -5.40
CA LEU A 119 -2.07 -5.77 -6.29
C LEU A 119 -3.34 -6.60 -6.27
N ARG A 120 -3.23 -7.93 -6.26
CA ARG A 120 -4.39 -8.82 -6.19
C ARG A 120 -5.16 -8.65 -4.87
N GLN A 121 -4.44 -8.54 -3.78
CA GLN A 121 -5.03 -8.35 -2.47
C GLN A 121 -5.74 -6.99 -2.38
N SER A 122 -5.10 -5.94 -2.87
CA SER A 122 -5.69 -4.60 -2.92
C SER A 122 -6.98 -4.57 -3.76
N ASP A 123 -7.00 -5.25 -4.89
CA ASP A 123 -8.19 -5.33 -5.74
C ASP A 123 -9.32 -6.11 -5.06
N ALA A 124 -8.99 -7.19 -4.36
CA ALA A 124 -9.97 -7.98 -3.61
C ALA A 124 -10.57 -7.15 -2.45
N ASP A 125 -9.73 -6.44 -1.71
CA ASP A 125 -10.16 -5.59 -0.62
C ASP A 125 -11.08 -4.47 -1.11
N ARG A 126 -10.77 -3.89 -2.26
CA ARG A 126 -11.59 -2.84 -2.87
C ARG A 126 -12.96 -3.37 -3.27
N ARG A 127 -13.03 -4.52 -3.92
CA ARG A 127 -14.30 -5.13 -4.31
C ARG A 127 -15.16 -5.45 -3.10
N GLN A 128 -14.54 -5.91 -2.02
CA GLN A 128 -15.24 -6.23 -0.79
C GLN A 128 -15.79 -4.96 -0.12
N ALA A 129 -15.03 -3.87 -0.11
CA ALA A 129 -15.49 -2.60 0.42
C ALA A 129 -16.68 -2.06 -0.38
N GLU A 130 -16.62 -2.08 -1.70
CA GLU A 130 -17.72 -1.66 -2.57
C GLU A 130 -18.98 -2.49 -2.33
N HIS A 131 -18.83 -3.80 -2.17
CA HIS A 131 -19.94 -4.68 -1.89
C HIS A 131 -20.57 -4.40 -0.51
N THR A 132 -19.75 -4.12 0.48
CA THR A 132 -20.23 -3.78 1.83
C THR A 132 -21.00 -2.45 1.82
N GLU A 133 -20.51 -1.45 1.11
CA GLU A 133 -21.23 -0.17 0.98
C GLU A 133 -22.60 -0.36 0.35
N THR A 134 -22.70 -1.17 -0.69
CA THR A 134 -23.96 -1.46 -1.35
C THR A 134 -24.93 -2.16 -0.39
N LEU A 135 -24.46 -3.11 0.38
CA LEU A 135 -25.27 -3.81 1.38
C LEU A 135 -25.75 -2.88 2.50
N ASP A 136 -24.89 -1.98 2.97
CA ASP A 136 -25.24 -1.00 3.99
C ASP A 136 -26.33 -0.05 3.49
N GLU A 137 -26.26 0.40 2.25
CA GLU A 137 -27.30 1.22 1.64
C GLU A 137 -28.63 0.47 1.58
N MET A 138 -28.61 -0.80 1.21
CA MET A 138 -29.81 -1.63 1.16
C MET A 138 -30.38 -1.86 2.56
N GLU A 139 -29.55 -2.07 3.56
CA GLU A 139 -29.97 -2.21 4.94
C GLU A 139 -30.59 -0.91 5.48
N CYS A 140 -30.03 0.23 5.17
CA CYS A 140 -30.61 1.52 5.53
C CYS A 140 -31.99 1.72 4.95
N ASP A 141 -32.22 1.36 3.71
CA ASP A 141 -33.53 1.40 3.07
C ASP A 141 -34.52 0.46 3.77
N CYS A 142 -34.08 -0.73 4.12
CA CYS A 142 -34.89 -1.69 4.85
C CYS A 142 -35.26 -1.18 6.24
N LEU A 143 -34.32 -0.56 6.93
CA LEU A 143 -34.56 0.01 8.27
C LEU A 143 -35.57 1.16 8.22
N LEU A 144 -35.51 1.99 7.21
CA LEU A 144 -36.47 3.06 6.99
C LEU A 144 -37.87 2.51 6.74
N TYR A 145 -37.96 1.35 6.14
CA TYR A 145 -39.22 0.71 5.83
C TYR A 145 -39.84 -0.02 7.02
N THR A 146 -39.02 -0.74 7.76
CA THR A 146 -39.49 -1.55 8.88
C THR A 146 -39.67 -0.75 10.13
N SER A 147 -39.19 0.36 10.19
CA SER A 147 -39.14 1.14 11.36
C SER A 147 -39.76 0.49 12.53
N PRO A 148 -39.34 0.33 13.34
CA PRO A 148 -39.01 0.17 14.50
C PRO A 148 -38.99 -1.08 15.03
N SER A 149 -39.04 -1.50 15.25
CA SER A 149 -38.84 -2.17 15.90
C SER A 149 -38.43 -3.09 16.23
N PRO A 150 -38.27 -3.36 16.65
CA PRO A 150 -37.94 -4.14 17.14
C PRO A 150 -37.72 -4.67 17.92
N ARG A 151 -37.60 -4.40 18.29
CA ARG A 151 -37.37 -4.64 18.76
C ARG A 151 -38.00 -4.97 19.26
N ASP A 152 -38.44 -4.86 19.23
CA ASP A 152 -39.02 -5.05 19.42
C ASP A 152 -39.31 -5.92 19.53
N ARG A 153 -39.08 -6.29 19.63
CA ARG A 153 -39.09 -6.94 19.52
C ARG A 153 -39.09 -7.53 20.23
N THR A 154 -38.98 -7.26 20.66
CA THR A 154 -38.94 -7.51 21.00
C THR A 154 -39.39 -7.71 21.65
N ARG A 155 -39.75 -7.64 21.93
CA ARG A 155 -40.16 -7.54 22.26
C ARG A 155 -40.73 -7.99 22.95
N SER A 156 -40.84 -8.22 23.18
CA SER A 156 -41.24 -8.41 23.59
C SER A 156 -41.78 -8.83 24.10
N ARG A 157 -42.01 -9.15 24.37
CA ARG A 157 -42.33 -9.49 24.66
C ARG A 157 -42.18 -10.11 25.22
#